data_c919a10b278ea743bda5e819730a46e4
#
_entry.id   c919a10b278ea743bda5e819730a46e4
#
_cell.length_a   1.000
_cell.length_b   1.000
_cell.length_c   1.000
_cell.angle_alpha   90.00
_cell.angle_beta   90.00
_cell.angle_gamma   90.00
#
_symmetry.space_group_name_H-M   'P 1'
#
loop_
_entity.id
_entity.type
_entity.pdbx_description
1 polymer ?
#
loop_
_entity_poly.entity_id
_entity_poly.type
_entity_poly.pdbx_seq_one_letter_code
_entity_poly.pdbx_strand_id
1 'polypeptide(L)'
;AHLGLSAGEYFPMGLHAEMPGDQRSDDALSVCFDTLPLEAGMDLLGAAVLRLRLTSDRPRAHLIARLCDVAPDGSSLRIAHGVLNLCHRDGMEAPSDVPVGLPIGITLRLDQMAHRLAPGHRLRLALSTAYWPFLWPVAEPAALTLHEGRIDLPLHGDSAGDEWVFPPPQSAPSARRTALTLPRAVRREEWDRLTGAVVLVVEDDSGACRIESHGLVTEERMAERWTIHPDDPACASAVIGWQQAQSRDEWRIRTEAQTEMTSTATAFHFKASLAAF
;
A
#
# COMPACT_ATOMS: atom_id res chain seq x y z
N ALA A 1 -14.67 5.14 -3.03
CA ALA A 1 -13.71 5.17 -1.89
C ALA A 1 -12.84 3.91 -1.79
N HIS A 2 -13.25 2.79 -2.40
CA HIS A 2 -12.56 1.48 -2.30
C HIS A 2 -11.36 1.28 -3.25
N LEU A 3 -10.94 2.27 -4.02
CA LEU A 3 -9.72 2.20 -4.84
C LEU A 3 -8.50 1.96 -3.96
N GLY A 4 -7.62 1.05 -4.34
CA GLY A 4 -6.41 0.67 -3.61
C GLY A 4 -6.38 -0.78 -3.12
N LEU A 5 -7.42 -1.57 -3.39
CA LEU A 5 -7.46 -2.99 -2.98
C LEU A 5 -6.31 -3.81 -3.57
N SER A 6 -5.78 -3.39 -4.74
CA SER A 6 -4.59 -3.98 -5.37
C SER A 6 -3.26 -3.35 -4.92
N ALA A 7 -3.27 -2.50 -3.89
CA ALA A 7 -2.08 -1.79 -3.42
C ALA A 7 -1.01 -2.67 -2.76
N GLY A 8 -1.39 -3.85 -2.27
CA GLY A 8 -0.55 -4.67 -1.41
C GLY A 8 -0.47 -4.11 0.02
N GLU A 9 0.53 -4.54 0.77
CA GLU A 9 0.79 -4.08 2.14
C GLU A 9 1.63 -2.80 2.15
N TYR A 10 1.48 -1.99 3.21
CA TYR A 10 2.33 -0.81 3.41
C TYR A 10 3.80 -1.18 3.59
N PHE A 11 4.07 -2.25 4.30
CA PHE A 11 5.42 -2.76 4.55
C PHE A 11 5.48 -4.26 4.26
N PRO A 12 5.51 -4.67 2.97
CA PRO A 12 5.52 -6.07 2.61
C PRO A 12 6.80 -6.76 3.09
N MET A 13 6.66 -7.93 3.70
CA MET A 13 7.77 -8.78 4.11
C MET A 13 8.21 -9.74 2.99
N GLY A 14 7.55 -9.69 1.84
CA GLY A 14 7.81 -10.54 0.68
C GLY A 14 7.06 -11.87 0.71
N LEU A 15 6.05 -11.99 1.57
CA LEU A 15 5.18 -13.15 1.62
C LEU A 15 4.11 -13.10 0.51
N HIS A 16 3.35 -14.18 0.38
CA HIS A 16 2.30 -14.28 -0.64
C HIS A 16 1.26 -13.17 -0.51
N ALA A 17 0.91 -12.55 -1.65
CA ALA A 17 -0.11 -11.52 -1.80
C ALA A 17 0.12 -10.21 -1.01
N GLU A 18 1.27 -10.01 -0.38
CA GLU A 18 1.65 -8.74 0.25
C GLU A 18 2.12 -7.68 -0.76
N MET A 19 2.70 -8.14 -1.87
CA MET A 19 3.16 -7.26 -2.94
C MET A 19 1.95 -6.72 -3.73
N PRO A 20 2.09 -5.53 -4.36
CA PRO A 20 1.05 -4.99 -5.22
C PRO A 20 0.63 -5.99 -6.29
N GLY A 21 -0.67 -6.19 -6.43
CA GLY A 21 -1.26 -6.99 -7.51
C GLY A 21 -1.32 -6.24 -8.84
N ASP A 22 -2.00 -6.85 -9.83
CA ASP A 22 -2.30 -6.19 -11.10
C ASP A 22 -3.18 -4.96 -10.85
N GLN A 23 -2.74 -3.81 -11.32
CA GLN A 23 -3.36 -2.53 -11.03
C GLN A 23 -4.56 -2.21 -11.93
N ARG A 24 -4.94 -3.07 -12.88
CA ARG A 24 -6.02 -2.78 -13.84
C ARG A 24 -7.34 -2.39 -13.18
N SER A 25 -7.71 -3.03 -12.07
CA SER A 25 -8.94 -2.69 -11.32
C SER A 25 -8.88 -1.29 -10.72
N ASP A 26 -7.74 -0.93 -10.13
CA ASP A 26 -7.51 0.39 -9.55
C ASP A 26 -7.30 1.47 -10.63
N ASP A 27 -6.70 1.11 -11.77
CA ASP A 27 -6.53 2.00 -12.92
C ASP A 27 -7.89 2.38 -13.53
N ALA A 28 -8.85 1.45 -13.58
CA ALA A 28 -10.21 1.70 -14.05
C ALA A 28 -10.98 2.74 -13.20
N LEU A 29 -10.55 2.96 -11.94
CA LEU A 29 -11.11 3.93 -11.01
C LEU A 29 -10.25 5.20 -10.89
N SER A 30 -9.23 5.35 -11.73
CA SER A 30 -8.25 6.44 -11.70
C SER A 30 -8.30 7.25 -12.99
N VAL A 31 -7.78 8.48 -12.94
CA VAL A 31 -7.47 9.24 -14.16
C VAL A 31 -6.08 8.80 -14.62
N CYS A 32 -6.02 8.16 -15.78
CA CYS A 32 -4.79 7.59 -16.32
C CYS A 32 -4.25 8.37 -17.52
N PHE A 33 -2.93 8.53 -17.57
CA PHE A 33 -2.17 9.14 -18.66
C PHE A 33 -1.11 8.14 -19.09
N ASP A 34 -1.17 7.70 -20.36
CA ASP A 34 -0.25 6.71 -20.90
C ASP A 34 0.69 7.34 -21.93
N THR A 35 1.93 6.89 -21.98
CA THR A 35 2.80 7.11 -23.12
C THR A 35 2.30 6.30 -24.32
N LEU A 36 2.82 6.59 -25.51
CA LEU A 36 2.79 5.62 -26.60
C LEU A 36 3.62 4.38 -26.20
N PRO A 37 3.40 3.23 -26.86
CA PRO A 37 4.28 2.09 -26.68
C PRO A 37 5.74 2.49 -26.91
N LEU A 38 6.62 2.10 -26.01
CA LEU A 38 8.04 2.42 -26.10
C LEU A 38 8.68 1.72 -27.29
N GLU A 39 9.40 2.45 -28.13
CA GLU A 39 10.17 1.87 -29.25
C GLU A 39 11.44 1.14 -28.76
N ALA A 40 12.04 1.64 -27.68
CA ALA A 40 13.21 1.05 -27.02
C ALA A 40 12.96 0.92 -25.51
N GLY A 41 13.71 0.04 -24.84
CA GLY A 41 13.66 -0.08 -23.40
C GLY A 41 14.05 1.23 -22.70
N MET A 42 13.50 1.46 -21.50
CA MET A 42 13.78 2.63 -20.68
C MET A 42 14.17 2.18 -19.28
N ASP A 43 15.33 2.58 -18.82
CA ASP A 43 15.81 2.32 -17.48
C ASP A 43 15.53 3.51 -16.56
N LEU A 44 14.87 3.24 -15.45
CA LEU A 44 14.54 4.22 -14.41
C LEU A 44 15.28 3.88 -13.12
N LEU A 45 16.05 4.83 -12.58
CA LEU A 45 16.76 4.67 -11.32
C LEU A 45 16.65 5.95 -10.49
N GLY A 46 15.90 5.89 -9.38
CA GLY A 46 15.68 7.03 -8.51
C GLY A 46 14.20 7.32 -8.31
N ALA A 47 13.85 8.55 -7.95
CA ALA A 47 12.48 8.97 -7.67
C ALA A 47 11.95 9.91 -8.76
N ALA A 48 10.80 9.59 -9.33
CA ALA A 48 10.07 10.51 -10.21
C ALA A 48 9.50 11.69 -9.41
N VAL A 49 9.41 12.86 -10.05
CA VAL A 49 8.83 14.08 -9.44
C VAL A 49 7.66 14.56 -10.28
N LEU A 50 6.48 14.50 -9.68
CA LEU A 50 5.24 14.96 -10.29
C LEU A 50 4.97 16.41 -9.88
N ARG A 51 4.68 17.29 -10.84
CA ARG A 51 4.22 18.65 -10.62
C ARG A 51 2.87 18.84 -11.28
N LEU A 52 1.89 19.28 -10.48
CA LEU A 52 0.52 19.47 -10.92
C LEU A 52 0.04 20.88 -10.57
N ARG A 53 -0.86 21.40 -11.39
CA ARG A 53 -1.73 22.53 -11.06
C ARG A 53 -3.17 22.02 -11.05
N LEU A 54 -3.82 22.11 -9.90
CA LEU A 54 -5.17 21.58 -9.72
C LEU A 54 -6.04 22.47 -8.83
N THR A 55 -7.35 22.23 -8.86
CA THR A 55 -8.32 22.80 -7.91
C THR A 55 -9.03 21.66 -7.18
N SER A 56 -9.42 21.92 -5.94
CA SER A 56 -10.27 21.02 -5.13
C SER A 56 -11.61 21.69 -4.84
N ASP A 57 -12.68 20.91 -4.84
CA ASP A 57 -14.01 21.34 -4.41
C ASP A 57 -14.23 21.21 -2.90
N ARG A 58 -13.21 20.71 -2.16
CA ARG A 58 -13.23 20.52 -0.70
C ARG A 58 -11.94 21.04 -0.07
N PRO A 59 -12.01 21.47 1.20
CA PRO A 59 -10.83 21.98 1.91
C PRO A 59 -9.84 20.88 2.29
N ARG A 60 -10.26 19.62 2.26
CA ARG A 60 -9.43 18.44 2.59
C ARG A 60 -9.53 17.40 1.49
N ALA A 61 -8.39 16.99 0.98
CA ALA A 61 -8.32 16.00 -0.09
C ALA A 61 -6.98 15.27 -0.05
N HIS A 62 -6.98 14.07 -0.57
CA HIS A 62 -5.75 13.31 -0.87
C HIS A 62 -5.47 13.37 -2.36
N LEU A 63 -4.20 13.30 -2.70
CA LEU A 63 -3.71 13.04 -4.05
C LEU A 63 -2.82 11.81 -3.99
N ILE A 64 -3.17 10.80 -4.77
CA ILE A 64 -2.38 9.60 -4.96
C ILE A 64 -1.94 9.56 -6.42
N ALA A 65 -0.65 9.33 -6.63
CA ALA A 65 -0.06 9.11 -7.94
C ALA A 65 0.61 7.73 -7.97
N ARG A 66 0.18 6.88 -8.90
CA ARG A 66 0.82 5.59 -9.17
C ARG A 66 1.50 5.66 -10.52
N LEU A 67 2.76 5.26 -10.58
CA LEU A 67 3.51 5.06 -11.82
C LEU A 67 3.51 3.57 -12.11
N CYS A 68 3.00 3.19 -13.28
CA CYS A 68 2.81 1.80 -13.63
C CYS A 68 3.49 1.48 -14.97
N ASP A 69 4.04 0.28 -15.05
CA ASP A 69 4.48 -0.36 -16.28
C ASP A 69 3.31 -1.17 -16.86
N VAL A 70 2.82 -0.78 -18.01
CA VAL A 70 1.71 -1.46 -18.69
C VAL A 70 2.24 -2.28 -19.86
N ALA A 71 2.14 -3.60 -19.71
CA ALA A 71 2.59 -4.55 -20.73
C ALA A 71 1.65 -4.60 -21.95
N PRO A 72 2.07 -5.15 -23.08
CA PRO A 72 1.23 -5.26 -24.28
C PRO A 72 -0.06 -6.04 -24.11
N ASP A 73 -0.14 -6.96 -23.15
CA ASP A 73 -1.34 -7.71 -22.80
C ASP A 73 -2.32 -6.93 -21.90
N GLY A 74 -1.94 -5.70 -21.53
CA GLY A 74 -2.71 -4.79 -20.67
C GLY A 74 -2.50 -5.00 -19.17
N SER A 75 -1.71 -5.98 -18.75
CA SER A 75 -1.34 -6.10 -17.32
C SER A 75 -0.60 -4.84 -16.86
N SER A 76 -0.88 -4.38 -15.65
CA SER A 76 -0.39 -3.12 -15.10
C SER A 76 0.36 -3.36 -13.79
N LEU A 77 1.65 -3.10 -13.79
CA LEU A 77 2.54 -3.27 -12.64
C LEU A 77 2.86 -1.91 -12.02
N ARG A 78 2.51 -1.69 -10.76
CA ARG A 78 2.94 -0.48 -10.05
C ARG A 78 4.45 -0.54 -9.79
N ILE A 79 5.21 0.42 -10.31
CA ILE A 79 6.66 0.53 -10.15
C ILE A 79 7.08 1.60 -9.15
N ALA A 80 6.25 2.60 -8.93
CA ALA A 80 6.40 3.60 -7.87
C ALA A 80 5.03 4.22 -7.53
N HIS A 81 4.91 4.81 -6.36
CA HIS A 81 3.75 5.60 -6.01
C HIS A 81 4.14 6.77 -5.11
N GLY A 82 3.22 7.67 -4.91
CA GLY A 82 3.35 8.78 -3.97
C GLY A 82 1.97 9.20 -3.48
N VAL A 83 1.92 9.60 -2.23
CA VAL A 83 0.70 9.98 -1.53
C VAL A 83 0.89 11.33 -0.89
N LEU A 84 -0.08 12.22 -1.05
CA LEU A 84 -0.08 13.54 -0.43
C LEU A 84 -1.46 13.86 0.13
N ASN A 85 -1.53 14.09 1.44
CA ASN A 85 -2.63 14.87 1.99
C ASN A 85 -2.42 16.33 1.59
N LEU A 86 -3.33 16.89 0.80
CA LEU A 86 -3.17 18.24 0.24
C LEU A 86 -3.10 19.35 1.31
N CYS A 87 -3.52 19.07 2.55
CA CYS A 87 -3.30 19.98 3.66
C CYS A 87 -1.82 20.14 4.05
N HIS A 88 -0.98 19.19 3.64
CA HIS A 88 0.48 19.19 3.85
C HIS A 88 1.28 19.55 2.59
N ARG A 89 0.65 20.16 1.58
CA ARG A 89 1.30 20.53 0.30
C ARG A 89 2.49 21.48 0.46
N ASP A 90 2.47 22.30 1.51
CA ASP A 90 3.49 23.32 1.80
C ASP A 90 4.47 22.88 2.90
N GLY A 91 4.25 21.71 3.50
CA GLY A 91 5.10 21.14 4.55
C GLY A 91 4.31 20.34 5.59
N MET A 92 5.04 19.59 6.43
CA MET A 92 4.44 18.69 7.42
C MET A 92 4.16 19.36 8.77
N GLU A 93 4.80 20.50 9.06
CA GLU A 93 4.75 21.14 10.37
C GLU A 93 3.45 21.90 10.63
N ALA A 94 2.89 22.52 9.58
CA ALA A 94 1.72 23.36 9.70
C ALA A 94 0.70 23.04 8.58
N PRO A 95 -0.19 22.05 8.80
CA PRO A 95 -1.21 21.73 7.82
C PRO A 95 -2.17 22.92 7.61
N SER A 96 -2.54 23.15 6.36
CA SER A 96 -3.49 24.20 5.99
C SER A 96 -4.56 23.69 5.04
N ASP A 97 -5.79 24.07 5.24
CA ASP A 97 -6.88 23.71 4.36
C ASP A 97 -6.57 24.13 2.90
N VAL A 98 -7.06 23.34 1.96
CA VAL A 98 -6.97 23.67 0.53
C VAL A 98 -7.95 24.79 0.21
N PRO A 99 -7.52 25.87 -0.47
CA PRO A 99 -8.43 26.92 -0.89
C PRO A 99 -9.40 26.38 -1.95
N VAL A 100 -10.66 26.23 -1.58
CA VAL A 100 -11.71 25.64 -2.43
C VAL A 100 -11.90 26.46 -3.70
N GLY A 101 -11.91 25.79 -4.85
CA GLY A 101 -12.13 26.39 -6.17
C GLY A 101 -10.97 27.24 -6.70
N LEU A 102 -9.88 27.41 -5.94
CA LEU A 102 -8.71 28.15 -6.39
C LEU A 102 -7.61 27.19 -6.85
N PRO A 103 -6.90 27.51 -7.96
CA PRO A 103 -5.78 26.71 -8.42
C PRO A 103 -4.61 26.70 -7.42
N ILE A 104 -4.11 25.53 -7.09
CA ILE A 104 -2.90 25.32 -6.29
C ILE A 104 -1.84 24.55 -7.08
N GLY A 105 -0.57 24.85 -6.80
CA GLY A 105 0.56 24.08 -7.31
C GLY A 105 0.94 22.96 -6.35
N ILE A 106 1.17 21.76 -6.87
CA ILE A 106 1.56 20.59 -6.11
C ILE A 106 2.88 20.06 -6.65
N THR A 107 3.80 19.72 -5.76
CA THR A 107 4.99 18.92 -6.07
C THR A 107 4.96 17.66 -5.23
N LEU A 108 4.92 16.50 -5.88
CA LEU A 108 4.92 15.19 -5.23
C LEU A 108 6.09 14.36 -5.75
N ARG A 109 6.98 13.99 -4.85
CA ARG A 109 8.06 13.04 -5.13
C ARG A 109 7.52 11.64 -4.87
N LEU A 110 7.63 10.76 -5.87
CA LEU A 110 7.25 9.36 -5.75
C LEU A 110 8.35 8.56 -5.03
N ASP A 111 8.03 7.31 -4.70
CA ASP A 111 9.01 6.37 -4.14
C ASP A 111 10.21 6.18 -5.07
N GLN A 112 11.31 5.75 -4.48
CA GLN A 112 12.48 5.35 -5.22
C GLN A 112 12.22 4.03 -5.95
N MET A 113 12.68 3.95 -7.19
CA MET A 113 12.54 2.75 -8.01
C MET A 113 13.84 2.44 -8.75
N ALA A 114 14.02 1.16 -9.05
CA ALA A 114 14.97 0.66 -10.03
C ALA A 114 14.18 -0.28 -10.95
N HIS A 115 13.85 0.17 -12.16
CA HIS A 115 12.96 -0.58 -13.04
C HIS A 115 13.33 -0.38 -14.51
N ARG A 116 13.25 -1.47 -15.29
CA ARG A 116 13.42 -1.45 -16.73
C ARG A 116 12.10 -1.73 -17.41
N LEU A 117 11.58 -0.73 -18.15
CA LEU A 117 10.46 -0.93 -19.06
C LEU A 117 10.98 -1.56 -20.36
N ALA A 118 10.30 -2.60 -20.82
CA ALA A 118 10.64 -3.26 -22.08
C ALA A 118 10.08 -2.49 -23.31
N PRO A 119 10.66 -2.70 -24.51
CA PRO A 119 10.04 -2.22 -25.74
C PRO A 119 8.60 -2.74 -25.89
N GLY A 120 7.70 -1.91 -26.40
CA GLY A 120 6.28 -2.22 -26.54
C GLY A 120 5.44 -1.96 -25.29
N HIS A 121 6.05 -1.80 -24.11
CA HIS A 121 5.37 -1.39 -22.89
C HIS A 121 5.00 0.10 -22.91
N ARG A 122 4.12 0.51 -22.02
CA ARG A 122 3.75 1.91 -21.81
C ARG A 122 4.01 2.30 -20.36
N LEU A 123 4.45 3.53 -20.16
CA LEU A 123 4.47 4.12 -18.83
C LEU A 123 3.13 4.79 -18.58
N ARG A 124 2.46 4.42 -17.48
CA ARG A 124 1.18 4.99 -17.05
C ARG A 124 1.37 5.79 -15.78
N LEU A 125 0.83 7.01 -15.76
CA LEU A 125 0.57 7.77 -14.55
C LEU A 125 -0.92 7.68 -14.23
N ALA A 126 -1.27 7.07 -13.09
CA ALA A 126 -2.64 6.97 -12.59
C ALA A 126 -2.82 7.86 -11.37
N LEU A 127 -3.81 8.79 -11.42
CA LEU A 127 -4.10 9.74 -10.36
C LEU A 127 -5.45 9.43 -9.72
N SER A 128 -5.51 9.51 -8.39
CA SER A 128 -6.74 9.27 -7.63
C SER A 128 -6.79 10.09 -6.34
N THR A 129 -7.96 10.11 -5.68
CA THR A 129 -8.20 10.79 -4.40
C THR A 129 -8.45 9.83 -3.25
N ALA A 130 -8.35 8.53 -3.49
CA ALA A 130 -8.50 7.46 -2.51
C ALA A 130 -7.47 6.36 -2.75
N TYR A 131 -7.10 5.62 -1.69
CA TYR A 131 -6.19 4.48 -1.78
C TYR A 131 -6.38 3.56 -0.56
N TRP A 132 -7.55 2.91 -0.51
CA TRP A 132 -7.97 2.05 0.60
C TRP A 132 -7.42 0.63 0.47
N PRO A 133 -6.98 -0.03 1.56
CA PRO A 133 -6.88 0.46 2.94
C PRO A 133 -5.56 1.16 3.26
N PHE A 134 -4.69 1.36 2.26
CA PHE A 134 -3.38 1.98 2.42
C PHE A 134 -3.47 3.39 3.05
N LEU A 135 -4.53 4.13 2.72
CA LEU A 135 -4.89 5.41 3.32
C LEU A 135 -6.30 5.37 3.88
N TRP A 136 -6.45 5.86 5.10
CA TRP A 136 -7.76 6.13 5.64
C TRP A 136 -8.45 7.23 4.83
N PRO A 137 -9.72 7.05 4.43
CA PRO A 137 -10.39 8.01 3.57
C PRO A 137 -10.63 9.35 4.27
N VAL A 138 -10.74 10.42 3.48
CA VAL A 138 -11.29 11.69 3.97
C VAL A 138 -12.79 11.53 4.23
N ALA A 139 -13.31 12.24 5.24
CA ALA A 139 -14.70 12.13 5.63
C ALA A 139 -15.68 12.58 4.52
N GLU A 140 -15.29 13.56 3.71
CA GLU A 140 -16.05 14.04 2.56
C GLU A 140 -15.25 13.80 1.29
N PRO A 141 -15.78 13.02 0.32
CA PRO A 141 -15.10 12.83 -0.97
C PRO A 141 -14.84 14.16 -1.67
N ALA A 142 -13.60 14.35 -2.11
CA ALA A 142 -13.19 15.54 -2.84
C ALA A 142 -13.04 15.24 -4.32
N ALA A 143 -13.52 16.15 -5.18
CA ALA A 143 -13.22 16.16 -6.60
C ALA A 143 -12.05 17.10 -6.88
N LEU A 144 -11.03 16.59 -7.56
CA LEU A 144 -9.90 17.38 -8.03
C LEU A 144 -10.03 17.63 -9.53
N THR A 145 -9.87 18.89 -9.94
CA THR A 145 -9.79 19.26 -11.35
C THR A 145 -8.33 19.53 -11.69
N LEU A 146 -7.77 18.71 -12.57
CA LEU A 146 -6.42 18.87 -13.08
C LEU A 146 -6.38 19.88 -14.22
N HIS A 147 -5.54 20.91 -14.14
CA HIS A 147 -5.33 21.91 -15.17
C HIS A 147 -4.06 21.66 -15.98
N GLU A 148 -2.96 21.36 -15.28
CA GLU A 148 -1.64 21.13 -15.87
C GLU A 148 -0.92 20.05 -15.09
N GLY A 149 -0.07 19.27 -15.78
CA GLY A 149 0.76 18.25 -15.14
C GLY A 149 2.06 18.00 -15.90
N ARG A 150 3.10 17.75 -15.14
CA ARG A 150 4.41 17.29 -15.65
C ARG A 150 4.99 16.29 -14.67
N ILE A 151 5.58 15.24 -15.19
CA ILE A 151 6.37 14.29 -14.43
C ILE A 151 7.80 14.29 -14.95
N ASP A 152 8.78 14.47 -14.06
CA ASP A 152 10.19 14.35 -14.34
C ASP A 152 10.63 12.94 -13.96
N LEU A 153 11.13 12.16 -14.93
CA LEU A 153 11.52 10.77 -14.75
C LEU A 153 13.03 10.66 -14.53
N PRO A 154 13.48 9.82 -13.56
CA PRO A 154 14.91 9.59 -13.32
C PRO A 154 15.47 8.56 -14.32
N LEU A 155 15.72 9.00 -15.56
CA LEU A 155 16.31 8.14 -16.59
C LEU A 155 17.73 7.75 -16.17
N HIS A 156 18.05 6.47 -16.31
CA HIS A 156 19.38 5.93 -16.09
C HIS A 156 19.99 5.52 -17.43
N GLY A 157 21.24 5.94 -17.66
CA GLY A 157 22.05 5.48 -18.78
C GLY A 157 23.20 4.63 -18.26
N ASP A 158 23.77 3.81 -19.12
CA ASP A 158 24.95 3.00 -18.77
C ASP A 158 26.07 3.87 -18.20
N SER A 159 26.60 3.47 -17.04
CA SER A 159 27.71 4.16 -16.40
C SER A 159 28.76 3.16 -15.91
N ALA A 160 30.02 3.62 -15.84
CA ALA A 160 31.13 2.80 -15.34
C ALA A 160 30.94 2.40 -13.84
N GLY A 161 30.06 3.07 -13.14
CA GLY A 161 29.71 2.73 -11.73
C GLY A 161 28.76 1.55 -11.59
N ASP A 162 28.12 1.10 -12.68
CA ASP A 162 27.16 0.00 -12.68
C ASP A 162 27.83 -1.39 -12.57
N GLU A 163 29.15 -1.45 -12.83
CA GLU A 163 29.93 -2.69 -12.75
C GLU A 163 30.44 -3.02 -11.34
N TRP A 164 29.74 -2.51 -10.29
CA TRP A 164 30.13 -2.82 -8.92
C TRP A 164 29.90 -4.29 -8.58
N VAL A 165 30.96 -4.98 -8.18
CA VAL A 165 30.90 -6.36 -7.73
C VAL A 165 30.79 -6.38 -6.21
N PHE A 166 29.66 -6.81 -5.70
CA PHE A 166 29.46 -6.99 -4.28
C PHE A 166 30.23 -8.20 -3.75
N PRO A 167 30.76 -8.14 -2.51
CA PRO A 167 31.34 -9.34 -1.89
C PRO A 167 30.25 -10.41 -1.70
N PRO A 168 30.62 -11.70 -1.64
CA PRO A 168 29.66 -12.75 -1.38
C PRO A 168 28.83 -12.47 -0.13
N PRO A 169 27.51 -12.75 -0.15
CA PRO A 169 26.66 -12.54 1.01
C PRO A 169 27.11 -13.43 2.18
N GLN A 170 27.07 -12.89 3.37
CA GLN A 170 27.41 -13.60 4.60
C GLN A 170 26.14 -13.74 5.46
N SER A 171 25.92 -14.92 6.01
CA SER A 171 24.83 -15.19 6.96
C SER A 171 25.30 -16.11 8.07
N ALA A 172 24.74 -15.93 9.27
CA ALA A 172 24.85 -16.92 10.32
C ALA A 172 24.07 -18.20 9.93
N PRO A 173 24.47 -19.38 10.41
CA PRO A 173 23.69 -20.59 10.23
C PRO A 173 22.26 -20.39 10.76
N SER A 174 21.27 -20.78 9.97
CA SER A 174 19.87 -20.72 10.41
C SER A 174 19.64 -21.66 11.60
N ALA A 175 18.88 -21.21 12.59
CA ALA A 175 18.42 -22.07 13.66
C ALA A 175 17.59 -23.23 13.08
N ARG A 176 17.85 -24.45 13.49
CA ARG A 176 17.04 -25.60 13.10
C ARG A 176 15.65 -25.46 13.69
N ARG A 177 14.64 -25.53 12.83
CA ARG A 177 13.23 -25.41 13.19
C ARG A 177 12.45 -26.60 12.65
N THR A 178 11.51 -27.11 13.43
CA THR A 178 10.56 -28.14 13.02
C THR A 178 9.17 -27.55 13.00
N ALA A 179 8.52 -27.54 11.84
CA ALA A 179 7.13 -27.17 11.73
C ALA A 179 6.26 -28.26 12.38
N LEU A 180 5.44 -27.88 13.34
CA LEU A 180 4.45 -28.74 14.00
C LEU A 180 3.10 -28.64 13.30
N THR A 181 2.74 -27.43 12.86
CA THR A 181 1.62 -27.19 11.95
C THR A 181 2.09 -26.29 10.80
N LEU A 182 1.44 -26.43 9.64
CA LEU A 182 1.82 -25.67 8.46
C LEU A 182 1.26 -24.25 8.53
N PRO A 183 1.98 -23.26 8.00
CA PRO A 183 1.49 -21.90 7.88
C PRO A 183 0.32 -21.82 6.87
N ARG A 184 -0.55 -20.83 7.08
CA ARG A 184 -1.67 -20.53 6.18
C ARG A 184 -1.82 -19.02 6.06
N ALA A 185 -1.91 -18.52 4.83
CA ALA A 185 -2.23 -17.12 4.55
C ALA A 185 -3.50 -17.04 3.71
N VAL A 186 -4.32 -16.00 3.96
CA VAL A 186 -5.51 -15.68 3.18
C VAL A 186 -5.52 -14.18 2.93
N ARG A 187 -5.70 -13.78 1.68
CA ARG A 187 -6.02 -12.42 1.30
C ARG A 187 -7.16 -12.47 0.30
N ARG A 188 -8.30 -11.89 0.65
CA ARG A 188 -9.49 -11.92 -0.20
C ARG A 188 -10.32 -10.66 -0.06
N GLU A 189 -11.03 -10.33 -1.11
CA GLU A 189 -12.03 -9.27 -1.15
C GLU A 189 -13.43 -9.90 -1.05
N GLU A 190 -14.27 -9.33 -0.19
CA GLU A 190 -15.66 -9.69 -0.03
C GLU A 190 -16.53 -8.50 -0.44
N TRP A 191 -17.51 -8.74 -1.31
CA TRP A 191 -18.49 -7.75 -1.74
C TRP A 191 -19.86 -8.13 -1.22
N ASP A 192 -20.39 -7.39 -0.29
CA ASP A 192 -21.76 -7.58 0.18
C ASP A 192 -22.73 -6.95 -0.83
N ARG A 193 -23.45 -7.80 -1.57
CA ARG A 193 -24.40 -7.39 -2.62
C ARG A 193 -25.64 -6.71 -2.05
N LEU A 194 -25.95 -6.90 -0.78
CA LEU A 194 -27.12 -6.32 -0.13
C LEU A 194 -26.82 -4.90 0.36
N THR A 195 -25.68 -4.74 1.03
CA THR A 195 -25.28 -3.45 1.62
C THR A 195 -24.40 -2.62 0.72
N GLY A 196 -23.73 -3.22 -0.29
CA GLY A 196 -22.72 -2.58 -1.12
C GLY A 196 -21.34 -2.46 -0.46
N ALA A 197 -21.18 -2.92 0.76
CA ALA A 197 -19.91 -2.85 1.48
C ALA A 197 -18.83 -3.72 0.83
N VAL A 198 -17.62 -3.22 0.83
CA VAL A 198 -16.41 -3.92 0.38
C VAL A 198 -15.52 -4.19 1.58
N VAL A 199 -15.07 -5.43 1.72
CA VAL A 199 -14.24 -5.87 2.82
C VAL A 199 -13.00 -6.53 2.30
N LEU A 200 -11.83 -6.03 2.69
CA LEU A 200 -10.57 -6.76 2.53
C LEU A 200 -10.33 -7.58 3.79
N VAL A 201 -10.13 -8.87 3.63
CA VAL A 201 -9.78 -9.81 4.70
C VAL A 201 -8.36 -10.30 4.48
N VAL A 202 -7.53 -10.12 5.50
CA VAL A 202 -6.16 -10.65 5.55
C VAL A 202 -6.06 -11.54 6.78
N GLU A 203 -5.62 -12.77 6.59
CA GLU A 203 -5.34 -13.71 7.68
C GLU A 203 -3.94 -14.29 7.44
N ASP A 204 -3.10 -14.24 8.45
CA ASP A 204 -1.78 -14.84 8.45
C ASP A 204 -1.60 -15.70 9.69
N ASP A 205 -1.40 -17.00 9.48
CA ASP A 205 -1.14 -18.00 10.52
C ASP A 205 0.23 -18.62 10.23
N SER A 206 1.23 -18.27 11.02
CA SER A 206 2.59 -18.79 10.87
C SER A 206 2.70 -20.29 11.16
N GLY A 207 1.63 -20.89 11.67
CA GLY A 207 1.64 -22.24 12.21
C GLY A 207 2.44 -22.33 13.51
N ALA A 208 2.53 -23.53 14.05
CA ALA A 208 3.36 -23.84 15.23
C ALA A 208 4.75 -24.33 14.78
N CYS A 209 5.79 -23.74 15.33
CA CYS A 209 7.17 -24.07 14.98
C CYS A 209 8.02 -24.25 16.24
N ARG A 210 8.75 -25.38 16.34
CA ARG A 210 9.70 -25.65 17.42
C ARG A 210 11.12 -25.28 17.00
N ILE A 211 11.81 -24.51 17.85
CA ILE A 211 13.23 -24.20 17.72
C ILE A 211 14.01 -25.28 18.41
N GLU A 212 14.74 -26.11 17.64
CA GLU A 212 15.35 -27.36 18.12
C GLU A 212 16.45 -27.14 19.17
N SER A 213 17.15 -26.01 19.14
CA SER A 213 18.27 -25.75 20.06
C SER A 213 17.87 -25.66 21.53
N HIS A 214 16.61 -25.30 21.81
CA HIS A 214 16.12 -25.06 23.18
C HIS A 214 14.64 -25.46 23.39
N GLY A 215 14.02 -26.10 22.40
CA GLY A 215 12.67 -26.65 22.52
C GLY A 215 11.51 -25.65 22.56
N LEU A 216 11.78 -24.34 22.36
CA LEU A 216 10.70 -23.35 22.35
C LEU A 216 9.79 -23.55 21.14
N VAL A 217 8.50 -23.64 21.37
CA VAL A 217 7.45 -23.63 20.36
C VAL A 217 6.88 -22.22 20.27
N THR A 218 6.77 -21.71 19.06
CA THR A 218 6.19 -20.39 18.77
C THR A 218 5.02 -20.54 17.82
N GLU A 219 3.95 -19.80 18.06
CA GLU A 219 2.76 -19.71 17.20
C GLU A 219 2.36 -18.24 17.09
N GLU A 220 1.97 -17.81 15.89
CA GLU A 220 1.51 -16.46 15.65
C GLU A 220 0.38 -16.48 14.65
N ARG A 221 -0.66 -15.69 14.93
CA ARG A 221 -1.81 -15.45 14.03
C ARG A 221 -2.15 -13.99 14.00
N MET A 222 -2.36 -13.48 12.82
CA MET A 222 -2.90 -12.16 12.56
C MET A 222 -4.19 -12.30 11.74
N ALA A 223 -5.17 -11.46 12.04
CA ALA A 223 -6.38 -11.33 11.23
C ALA A 223 -6.75 -9.85 11.11
N GLU A 224 -6.95 -9.39 9.89
CA GLU A 224 -7.36 -8.03 9.59
C GLU A 224 -8.66 -8.04 8.79
N ARG A 225 -9.54 -7.11 9.12
CA ARG A 225 -10.78 -6.86 8.40
C ARG A 225 -10.94 -5.37 8.17
N TRP A 226 -10.82 -4.97 6.92
CA TRP A 226 -10.90 -3.59 6.45
C TRP A 226 -12.20 -3.40 5.67
N THR A 227 -13.13 -2.64 6.21
CA THR A 227 -14.46 -2.46 5.63
C THR A 227 -14.66 -1.04 5.16
N ILE A 228 -15.22 -0.86 3.97
CA ILE A 228 -15.60 0.44 3.42
C ILE A 228 -16.84 0.31 2.52
N HIS A 229 -17.64 1.37 2.44
CA HIS A 229 -18.66 1.50 1.41
C HIS A 229 -18.15 2.45 0.31
N PRO A 230 -18.27 2.10 -0.99
CA PRO A 230 -17.77 2.93 -2.08
C PRO A 230 -18.29 4.36 -2.08
N ASP A 231 -19.54 4.56 -1.68
CA ASP A 231 -20.23 5.86 -1.71
C ASP A 231 -20.26 6.56 -0.35
N ASP A 232 -19.84 5.87 0.74
CA ASP A 232 -19.78 6.42 2.09
C ASP A 232 -18.44 6.12 2.76
N PRO A 233 -17.43 6.96 2.56
CA PRO A 233 -16.11 6.76 3.18
C PRO A 233 -16.13 6.92 4.72
N ALA A 234 -17.14 7.60 5.27
CA ALA A 234 -17.25 7.79 6.72
C ALA A 234 -17.60 6.49 7.47
N CYS A 235 -18.10 5.46 6.77
CA CYS A 235 -18.34 4.14 7.34
C CYS A 235 -17.10 3.25 7.42
N ALA A 236 -15.92 3.75 7.00
CA ALA A 236 -14.69 2.99 7.03
C ALA A 236 -14.39 2.44 8.44
N SER A 237 -14.01 1.18 8.51
CA SER A 237 -13.61 0.52 9.75
C SER A 237 -12.48 -0.47 9.52
N ALA A 238 -11.62 -0.61 10.52
CA ALA A 238 -10.56 -1.60 10.58
C ALA A 238 -10.65 -2.36 11.88
N VAL A 239 -10.61 -3.68 11.82
CA VAL A 239 -10.50 -4.57 12.98
C VAL A 239 -9.28 -5.45 12.77
N ILE A 240 -8.32 -5.38 13.69
CA ILE A 240 -7.06 -6.11 13.61
C ILE A 240 -6.89 -6.92 14.89
N GLY A 241 -6.66 -8.22 14.74
CA GLY A 241 -6.41 -9.15 15.83
C GLY A 241 -5.03 -9.80 15.70
N TRP A 242 -4.31 -9.89 16.81
CA TRP A 242 -3.07 -10.63 16.95
C TRP A 242 -3.17 -11.64 18.07
N GLN A 243 -2.72 -12.85 17.79
CA GLN A 243 -2.57 -13.91 18.79
C GLN A 243 -1.15 -14.44 18.70
N GLN A 244 -0.46 -14.50 19.82
CA GLN A 244 0.86 -15.11 19.92
C GLN A 244 0.86 -16.11 21.07
N ALA A 245 1.45 -17.28 20.85
CA ALA A 245 1.66 -18.27 21.87
C ALA A 245 3.10 -18.76 21.88
N GLN A 246 3.63 -18.98 23.05
CA GLN A 246 4.94 -19.57 23.27
C GLN A 246 4.86 -20.64 24.34
N SER A 247 5.52 -21.76 24.13
CA SER A 247 5.56 -22.84 25.11
C SER A 247 6.88 -23.59 25.07
N ARG A 248 7.29 -24.09 26.24
CA ARG A 248 8.43 -24.98 26.41
C ARG A 248 8.23 -25.79 27.67
N ASP A 249 8.28 -27.10 27.56
CA ASP A 249 7.99 -28.05 28.65
C ASP A 249 6.61 -27.76 29.27
N GLU A 250 6.54 -27.48 30.56
CA GLU A 250 5.31 -27.12 31.26
C GLU A 250 4.96 -25.62 31.20
N TRP A 251 5.89 -24.78 30.72
CA TRP A 251 5.70 -23.36 30.59
C TRP A 251 4.91 -23.02 29.33
N ARG A 252 3.88 -22.18 29.47
CA ARG A 252 3.10 -21.66 28.36
C ARG A 252 2.65 -20.22 28.65
N ILE A 253 2.68 -19.40 27.61
CA ILE A 253 2.08 -18.06 27.61
C ILE A 253 1.34 -17.87 26.30
N ARG A 254 0.21 -17.18 26.36
CA ARG A 254 -0.56 -16.73 25.20
C ARG A 254 -0.95 -15.28 25.38
N THR A 255 -0.84 -14.49 24.33
CA THR A 255 -1.33 -13.12 24.30
C THR A 255 -2.35 -12.97 23.16
N GLU A 256 -3.35 -12.17 23.41
CA GLU A 256 -4.37 -11.78 22.44
C GLU A 256 -4.51 -10.26 22.46
N ALA A 257 -4.32 -9.63 21.31
CA ALA A 257 -4.57 -8.21 21.12
C ALA A 257 -5.65 -8.02 20.06
N GLN A 258 -6.56 -7.08 20.28
CA GLN A 258 -7.51 -6.67 19.27
C GLN A 258 -7.61 -5.16 19.27
N THR A 259 -7.59 -4.57 18.07
CA THR A 259 -7.81 -3.15 17.86
C THR A 259 -8.93 -2.94 16.87
N GLU A 260 -9.70 -1.89 17.08
CA GLU A 260 -10.74 -1.42 16.20
C GLU A 260 -10.55 0.08 15.96
N MET A 261 -10.63 0.50 14.72
CA MET A 261 -10.58 1.89 14.30
C MET A 261 -11.80 2.21 13.44
N THR A 262 -12.47 3.31 13.79
CA THR A 262 -13.54 3.92 13.01
C THR A 262 -13.32 5.43 12.97
N SER A 263 -14.06 6.15 12.13
CA SER A 263 -13.98 7.60 12.09
C SER A 263 -15.36 8.26 11.93
N THR A 264 -15.40 9.52 12.30
CA THR A 264 -16.47 10.47 11.94
C THR A 264 -15.88 11.59 11.11
N ALA A 265 -16.66 12.58 10.75
CA ALA A 265 -16.18 13.76 10.05
C ALA A 265 -15.07 14.55 10.81
N THR A 266 -14.98 14.39 12.13
CA THR A 266 -14.11 15.22 12.99
C THR A 266 -13.22 14.43 13.94
N ALA A 267 -13.39 13.11 14.06
CA ALA A 267 -12.67 12.31 15.05
C ALA A 267 -12.38 10.89 14.57
N PHE A 268 -11.25 10.34 15.00
CA PHE A 268 -10.96 8.92 14.95
C PHE A 268 -11.29 8.29 16.31
N HIS A 269 -11.88 7.11 16.27
CA HIS A 269 -12.23 6.33 17.44
C HIS A 269 -11.40 5.05 17.44
N PHE A 270 -10.63 4.85 18.49
CA PHE A 270 -9.82 3.65 18.69
C PHE A 270 -10.31 2.89 19.90
N LYS A 271 -10.46 1.59 19.73
CA LYS A 271 -10.72 0.65 20.81
C LYS A 271 -9.66 -0.44 20.77
N ALA A 272 -9.00 -0.68 21.88
CA ALA A 272 -7.97 -1.71 21.97
C ALA A 272 -8.16 -2.56 23.23
N SER A 273 -7.86 -3.84 23.12
CA SER A 273 -7.80 -4.78 24.24
C SER A 273 -6.54 -5.64 24.11
N LEU A 274 -5.95 -5.98 25.25
CA LEU A 274 -4.84 -6.91 25.36
C LEU A 274 -5.09 -7.82 26.55
N ALA A 275 -4.97 -9.13 26.33
CA ALA A 275 -5.04 -10.15 27.36
C ALA A 275 -3.80 -11.05 27.30
N ALA A 276 -3.36 -11.54 28.45
CA ALA A 276 -2.30 -12.51 28.59
C ALA A 276 -2.74 -13.64 29.50
N PHE A 277 -2.41 -14.88 29.12
CA PHE A 277 -2.84 -16.11 29.79
C PHE A 277 -1.63 -17.01 30.11
#